data_fcb1105461c38d66fba9da250419c650
#
_entry.id   fcb1105461c38d66fba9da250419c650
#
_cell.length_a   1.000
_cell.length_b   1.000
_cell.length_c   1.000
_cell.angle_alpha   90.00
_cell.angle_beta   90.00
_cell.angle_gamma   90.00
#
_symmetry.space_group_name_H-M   'P 1'
#
loop_
_entity.id
_entity.type
_entity.pdbx_description
1 polymer ?
#
loop_
_entity_poly.entity_id
_entity_poly.type
_entity_poly.pdbx_seq_one_letter_code
_entity_poly.pdbx_strand_id
1 'polypeptide(L)'
;MTGHVFTIAGGKGGVGKTTTAVNVGVAMQDAGYDVVIVDADLGMANLAAMLEIDYDTSLHEVLAERAAISDTLTEGPGGVTVVPGEQSLEAFADADPAKLRKVIKTLSNAYDIVFIDTGAGLSHEATVPLGLADSVLLVTTPDSVAIGDAGKTAQLAKRVDGEVIGTILTRAEEQSEIDEVETGVDHPLLAVIPEDSEATTNEPLVVNFPDTAAAEAYHHLATALERVLKGESVDTIVEEETEWFPSGDETEEEDEDDDSGGVLGLFS
;
A
#
# COMPACT_ATOMS: atom_id res chain seq x y z
N MET A 1 -20.67 8.24 -12.73
CA MET A 1 -20.30 8.51 -11.31
C MET A 1 -18.85 8.95 -11.35
N THR A 2 -18.40 9.78 -10.45
CA THR A 2 -16.96 10.06 -10.29
C THR A 2 -16.33 8.86 -9.62
N GLY A 3 -15.15 8.43 -10.10
CA GLY A 3 -14.38 7.37 -9.49
C GLY A 3 -13.88 7.77 -8.10
N HIS A 4 -13.54 6.78 -7.29
CA HIS A 4 -13.06 6.97 -5.92
C HIS A 4 -11.55 7.23 -5.89
N VAL A 5 -11.12 8.17 -5.08
CA VAL A 5 -9.72 8.56 -4.96
C VAL A 5 -9.16 8.06 -3.63
N PHE A 6 -8.22 7.13 -3.70
CA PHE A 6 -7.43 6.67 -2.56
C PHE A 6 -6.05 7.35 -2.56
N THR A 7 -5.62 7.84 -1.42
CA THR A 7 -4.24 8.28 -1.21
C THR A 7 -3.51 7.29 -0.33
N ILE A 8 -2.38 6.76 -0.84
CA ILE A 8 -1.46 5.90 -0.10
C ILE A 8 -0.41 6.77 0.56
N ALA A 9 -0.43 6.88 1.88
CA ALA A 9 0.39 7.79 2.65
C ALA A 9 1.17 7.08 3.76
N GLY A 10 2.29 7.67 4.17
CA GLY A 10 3.09 7.18 5.29
C GLY A 10 4.18 8.18 5.64
N GLY A 11 4.48 8.30 6.92
CA GLY A 11 5.38 9.35 7.43
C GLY A 11 6.86 9.10 7.16
N LYS A 12 7.27 7.86 6.83
CA LYS A 12 8.67 7.43 6.66
C LYS A 12 8.92 6.91 5.25
N GLY A 13 10.13 7.12 4.72
CA GLY A 13 10.58 6.52 3.48
C GLY A 13 10.80 5.00 3.62
N GLY A 14 10.49 4.26 2.57
CA GLY A 14 10.74 2.81 2.53
C GLY A 14 9.75 1.94 3.31
N VAL A 15 8.60 2.47 3.76
CA VAL A 15 7.54 1.68 4.41
C VAL A 15 6.65 0.90 3.43
N GLY A 16 6.91 0.93 2.14
CA GLY A 16 6.14 0.17 1.15
C GLY A 16 4.96 0.90 0.51
N LYS A 17 4.88 2.24 0.55
CA LYS A 17 3.78 3.00 -0.07
C LYS A 17 3.60 2.70 -1.56
N THR A 18 4.67 2.87 -2.34
CA THR A 18 4.66 2.62 -3.79
C THR A 18 4.35 1.15 -4.09
N THR A 19 4.98 0.22 -3.37
CA THR A 19 4.68 -1.22 -3.44
C THR A 19 3.20 -1.51 -3.19
N THR A 20 2.62 -0.89 -2.15
CA THR A 20 1.20 -1.04 -1.82
C THR A 20 0.32 -0.45 -2.92
N ALA A 21 0.61 0.76 -3.40
CA ALA A 21 -0.16 1.41 -4.47
C ALA A 21 -0.20 0.55 -5.75
N VAL A 22 0.94 -0.03 -6.11
CA VAL A 22 1.07 -0.89 -7.28
C VAL A 22 0.27 -2.19 -7.11
N ASN A 23 0.52 -2.92 -6.03
CA ASN A 23 -0.08 -4.24 -5.86
C ASN A 23 -1.59 -4.19 -5.64
N VAL A 24 -2.07 -3.26 -4.79
CA VAL A 24 -3.51 -3.10 -4.61
C VAL A 24 -4.18 -2.54 -5.86
N GLY A 25 -3.51 -1.65 -6.60
CA GLY A 25 -4.01 -1.12 -7.86
C GLY A 25 -4.21 -2.21 -8.91
N VAL A 26 -3.24 -3.11 -9.07
CA VAL A 26 -3.34 -4.25 -9.98
C VAL A 26 -4.40 -5.24 -9.50
N ALA A 27 -4.46 -5.55 -8.20
CA ALA A 27 -5.48 -6.44 -7.65
C ALA A 27 -6.91 -5.90 -7.87
N MET A 28 -7.12 -4.58 -7.76
CA MET A 28 -8.40 -3.94 -8.07
C MET A 28 -8.71 -3.95 -9.57
N GLN A 29 -7.69 -3.81 -10.43
CA GLN A 29 -7.84 -3.95 -11.89
C GLN A 29 -8.27 -5.38 -12.24
N ASP A 30 -7.69 -6.40 -11.63
CA ASP A 30 -8.07 -7.81 -11.81
C ASP A 30 -9.50 -8.09 -11.29
N ALA A 31 -9.95 -7.37 -10.27
CA ALA A 31 -11.33 -7.40 -9.78
C ALA A 31 -12.33 -6.72 -10.73
N GLY A 32 -11.87 -6.09 -11.82
CA GLY A 32 -12.68 -5.55 -12.90
C GLY A 32 -12.96 -4.06 -12.81
N TYR A 33 -12.24 -3.32 -11.98
CA TYR A 33 -12.27 -1.85 -11.94
C TYR A 33 -11.30 -1.25 -12.96
N ASP A 34 -11.63 -0.09 -13.50
CA ASP A 34 -10.70 0.71 -14.33
C ASP A 34 -9.83 1.57 -13.40
N VAL A 35 -8.55 1.21 -13.27
CA VAL A 35 -7.65 1.76 -12.24
C VAL A 35 -6.54 2.60 -12.86
N VAL A 36 -6.26 3.76 -12.22
CA VAL A 36 -5.07 4.57 -12.51
C VAL A 36 -4.26 4.82 -11.24
N ILE A 37 -2.94 4.63 -11.33
CA ILE A 37 -1.98 4.91 -10.26
C ILE A 37 -1.17 6.15 -10.63
N VAL A 38 -1.13 7.14 -9.74
CA VAL A 38 -0.44 8.42 -9.95
C VAL A 38 0.77 8.51 -9.03
N ASP A 39 1.95 8.63 -9.61
CA ASP A 39 3.19 8.90 -8.87
C ASP A 39 3.24 10.38 -8.46
N ALA A 40 2.78 10.67 -7.27
CA ALA A 40 2.77 12.02 -6.69
C ALA A 40 3.93 12.24 -5.69
N ASP A 41 4.93 11.36 -5.63
CA ASP A 41 6.21 11.65 -4.98
C ASP A 41 7.05 12.55 -5.90
N LEU A 42 6.72 13.83 -5.94
CA LEU A 42 7.37 14.77 -6.85
C LEU A 42 8.87 14.92 -6.61
N GLY A 43 9.33 14.65 -5.40
CA GLY A 43 10.75 14.75 -5.04
C GLY A 43 11.56 13.51 -5.39
N MET A 44 10.94 12.33 -5.33
CA MET A 44 11.63 11.04 -5.47
C MET A 44 10.75 10.02 -6.22
N ALA A 45 10.17 10.45 -7.34
CA ALA A 45 9.34 9.60 -8.19
C ALA A 45 10.07 8.30 -8.56
N ASN A 46 9.42 7.16 -8.39
CA ASN A 46 10.05 5.86 -8.59
C ASN A 46 9.14 4.80 -9.21
N LEU A 47 7.86 5.10 -9.41
CA LEU A 47 6.85 4.15 -9.87
C LEU A 47 7.20 3.54 -11.23
N ALA A 48 7.60 4.37 -12.22
CA ALA A 48 7.98 3.88 -13.54
C ALA A 48 9.23 2.98 -13.50
N ALA A 49 10.23 3.35 -12.68
CA ALA A 49 11.44 2.55 -12.51
C ALA A 49 11.14 1.21 -11.81
N MET A 50 10.25 1.21 -10.80
CA MET A 50 9.82 0.00 -10.09
C MET A 50 9.10 -0.98 -11.02
N LEU A 51 8.31 -0.48 -11.95
CA LEU A 51 7.52 -1.28 -12.90
C LEU A 51 8.26 -1.55 -14.22
N GLU A 52 9.48 -1.06 -14.37
CA GLU A 52 10.30 -1.19 -15.59
C GLU A 52 9.55 -0.70 -16.86
N ILE A 53 8.76 0.38 -16.73
CA ILE A 53 8.00 0.96 -17.84
C ILE A 53 8.67 2.20 -18.39
N ASP A 54 8.69 2.30 -19.74
CA ASP A 54 9.10 3.51 -20.44
C ASP A 54 7.93 4.47 -20.59
N TYR A 55 8.19 5.77 -20.50
CA TYR A 55 7.19 6.82 -20.70
C TYR A 55 7.78 8.02 -21.45
N ASP A 56 6.94 8.70 -22.20
CA ASP A 56 7.34 9.89 -22.96
C ASP A 56 7.11 11.20 -22.20
N THR A 57 6.11 11.22 -21.31
CA THR A 57 5.65 12.42 -20.61
C THR A 57 5.34 12.09 -19.15
N SER A 58 5.75 12.97 -18.24
CA SER A 58 5.59 12.78 -16.79
C SER A 58 4.47 13.65 -16.19
N LEU A 59 4.05 13.31 -14.96
CA LEU A 59 3.18 14.16 -14.15
C LEU A 59 3.79 15.56 -13.95
N HIS A 60 5.12 15.66 -13.80
CA HIS A 60 5.82 16.94 -13.63
C HIS A 60 5.60 17.89 -14.80
N GLU A 61 5.62 17.40 -16.03
CA GLU A 61 5.36 18.22 -17.22
C GLU A 61 3.90 18.72 -17.27
N VAL A 62 2.95 17.89 -16.80
CA VAL A 62 1.54 18.30 -16.66
C VAL A 62 1.39 19.38 -15.58
N LEU A 63 2.05 19.22 -14.43
CA LEU A 63 2.04 20.20 -13.35
C LEU A 63 2.77 21.50 -13.73
N ALA A 64 3.73 21.43 -14.64
CA ALA A 64 4.39 22.59 -15.26
C ALA A 64 3.61 23.20 -16.43
N GLU A 65 2.42 22.66 -16.78
CA GLU A 65 1.59 23.09 -17.93
C GLU A 65 2.29 22.94 -19.29
N ARG A 66 3.20 21.98 -19.42
CA ARG A 66 3.91 21.65 -20.67
C ARG A 66 3.25 20.51 -21.45
N ALA A 67 2.42 19.71 -20.78
CA ALA A 67 1.73 18.57 -21.37
C ALA A 67 0.28 18.44 -20.88
N ALA A 68 -0.53 17.67 -21.59
CA ALA A 68 -1.85 17.28 -21.11
C ALA A 68 -1.77 15.97 -20.32
N ILE A 69 -2.70 15.76 -19.38
CA ILE A 69 -2.73 14.50 -18.60
C ILE A 69 -2.91 13.27 -19.49
N SER A 70 -3.61 13.39 -20.61
CA SER A 70 -3.77 12.30 -21.58
C SER A 70 -2.45 11.82 -22.19
N ASP A 71 -1.43 12.65 -22.20
CA ASP A 71 -0.14 12.34 -22.81
C ASP A 71 0.78 11.56 -21.85
N THR A 72 0.40 11.49 -20.56
CA THR A 72 1.15 10.76 -19.52
C THR A 72 0.63 9.36 -19.26
N LEU A 73 -0.55 9.01 -19.78
CA LEU A 73 -1.20 7.73 -19.49
C LEU A 73 -0.39 6.59 -20.12
N THR A 74 0.22 5.78 -19.28
CA THR A 74 1.09 4.68 -19.69
C THR A 74 0.49 3.36 -19.19
N GLU A 75 0.48 2.33 -20.02
CA GLU A 75 0.04 0.99 -19.62
C GLU A 75 1.11 0.35 -18.74
N GLY A 76 0.71 -0.10 -17.55
CA GLY A 76 1.52 -0.85 -16.62
C GLY A 76 1.19 -2.34 -16.57
N PRO A 77 1.92 -3.12 -15.76
CA PRO A 77 1.66 -4.53 -15.55
C PRO A 77 0.22 -4.79 -15.06
N GLY A 78 -0.35 -5.94 -15.45
CA GLY A 78 -1.75 -6.28 -15.10
C GLY A 78 -2.80 -5.41 -15.79
N GLY A 79 -2.41 -4.55 -16.75
CA GLY A 79 -3.33 -3.68 -17.48
C GLY A 79 -3.73 -2.40 -16.73
N VAL A 80 -3.10 -2.13 -15.56
CA VAL A 80 -3.33 -0.90 -14.82
C VAL A 80 -2.77 0.30 -15.57
N THR A 81 -3.46 1.46 -15.52
CA THR A 81 -2.90 2.70 -16.07
C THR A 81 -2.01 3.38 -15.05
N VAL A 82 -0.88 3.91 -15.50
CA VAL A 82 0.10 4.61 -14.67
C VAL A 82 0.30 6.03 -15.18
N VAL A 83 0.35 6.98 -14.26
CA VAL A 83 0.82 8.35 -14.50
C VAL A 83 2.19 8.49 -13.83
N PRO A 84 3.30 8.39 -14.59
CA PRO A 84 4.64 8.39 -14.04
C PRO A 84 5.08 9.76 -13.56
N GLY A 85 5.87 9.80 -12.49
CA GLY A 85 6.67 10.94 -12.09
C GLY A 85 8.04 10.94 -12.76
N GLU A 86 8.78 12.04 -12.64
CA GLU A 86 10.14 12.20 -13.19
C GLU A 86 11.15 12.48 -12.09
N GLN A 87 12.31 11.82 -12.16
CA GLN A 87 13.43 12.02 -11.24
C GLN A 87 14.39 13.12 -11.74
N SER A 88 13.93 14.37 -11.74
CA SER A 88 14.73 15.51 -12.19
C SER A 88 14.53 16.69 -11.26
N LEU A 89 15.62 17.29 -10.78
CA LEU A 89 15.54 18.49 -9.95
C LEU A 89 14.92 19.68 -10.70
N GLU A 90 15.12 19.74 -12.02
CA GLU A 90 14.53 20.77 -12.87
C GLU A 90 13.02 20.57 -12.99
N ALA A 91 12.58 19.35 -13.26
CA ALA A 91 11.17 19.00 -13.34
C ALA A 91 10.45 19.24 -12.00
N PHE A 92 11.08 18.87 -10.89
CA PHE A 92 10.58 19.16 -9.55
C PHE A 92 10.42 20.67 -9.28
N ALA A 93 11.43 21.47 -9.65
CA ALA A 93 11.38 22.92 -9.43
C ALA A 93 10.29 23.65 -10.25
N ASP A 94 9.94 23.09 -11.40
CA ASP A 94 8.94 23.66 -12.32
C ASP A 94 7.51 23.18 -12.04
N ALA A 95 7.36 22.06 -11.36
CA ALA A 95 6.07 21.50 -11.03
C ALA A 95 5.33 22.32 -9.97
N ASP A 96 4.06 22.61 -10.22
CA ASP A 96 3.18 23.28 -9.25
C ASP A 96 2.24 22.23 -8.60
N PRO A 97 2.49 21.83 -7.35
CA PRO A 97 1.68 20.82 -6.66
C PRO A 97 0.20 21.20 -6.53
N ALA A 98 -0.14 22.49 -6.54
CA ALA A 98 -1.53 22.94 -6.44
C ALA A 98 -2.37 22.51 -7.66
N LYS A 99 -1.73 22.26 -8.80
CA LYS A 99 -2.38 21.79 -10.03
C LYS A 99 -2.77 20.31 -9.98
N LEU A 100 -2.22 19.55 -9.04
CA LEU A 100 -2.57 18.13 -8.84
C LEU A 100 -4.08 17.96 -8.65
N ARG A 101 -4.76 18.90 -7.98
CA ARG A 101 -6.23 18.88 -7.84
C ARG A 101 -6.95 18.78 -9.18
N LYS A 102 -6.50 19.51 -10.19
CA LYS A 102 -7.11 19.46 -11.53
C LYS A 102 -6.84 18.13 -12.22
N VAL A 103 -5.65 17.60 -12.06
CA VAL A 103 -5.24 16.29 -12.59
C VAL A 103 -6.12 15.19 -11.99
N ILE A 104 -6.15 15.08 -10.67
CA ILE A 104 -6.94 14.06 -9.97
C ILE A 104 -8.41 14.14 -10.30
N LYS A 105 -8.98 15.35 -10.36
CA LYS A 105 -10.38 15.54 -10.81
C LYS A 105 -10.62 15.06 -12.24
N THR A 106 -9.64 15.20 -13.12
CA THR A 106 -9.77 14.73 -14.51
C THR A 106 -9.73 13.21 -14.54
N LEU A 107 -8.80 12.60 -13.80
CA LEU A 107 -8.66 11.15 -13.72
C LEU A 107 -9.87 10.50 -13.04
N SER A 108 -10.40 11.04 -11.94
CA SER A 108 -11.56 10.48 -11.27
C SER A 108 -12.87 10.56 -12.11
N ASN A 109 -12.91 11.38 -13.17
CA ASN A 109 -14.02 11.35 -14.12
C ASN A 109 -13.84 10.29 -15.22
N ALA A 110 -12.65 9.73 -15.38
CA ALA A 110 -12.31 8.79 -16.44
C ALA A 110 -12.13 7.35 -15.95
N TYR A 111 -11.72 7.17 -14.70
CA TYR A 111 -11.41 5.88 -14.07
C TYR A 111 -12.37 5.61 -12.90
N ASP A 112 -12.58 4.34 -12.57
CA ASP A 112 -13.36 3.93 -11.41
C ASP A 112 -12.59 4.19 -10.12
N ILE A 113 -11.25 3.99 -10.15
CA ILE A 113 -10.38 4.17 -8.99
C ILE A 113 -9.12 4.94 -9.39
N VAL A 114 -8.75 5.90 -8.55
CA VAL A 114 -7.49 6.63 -8.63
C VAL A 114 -6.68 6.35 -7.37
N PHE A 115 -5.53 5.70 -7.48
CA PHE A 115 -4.55 5.62 -6.40
C PHE A 115 -3.52 6.73 -6.55
N ILE A 116 -3.29 7.50 -5.47
CA ILE A 116 -2.24 8.51 -5.41
C ILE A 116 -1.13 7.97 -4.51
N ASP A 117 0.01 7.60 -5.10
CA ASP A 117 1.23 7.27 -4.36
C ASP A 117 1.93 8.55 -3.93
N THR A 118 2.23 8.71 -2.64
CA THR A 118 2.78 9.94 -2.10
C THR A 118 4.24 9.80 -1.65
N GLY A 119 4.95 10.90 -1.67
CA GLY A 119 6.25 11.01 -1.02
C GLY A 119 6.17 10.78 0.49
N ALA A 120 7.34 10.55 1.09
CA ALA A 120 7.46 10.42 2.53
C ALA A 120 7.50 11.77 3.23
N GLY A 121 7.05 11.79 4.48
CA GLY A 121 7.19 12.94 5.37
C GLY A 121 5.97 13.87 5.41
N LEU A 122 6.16 15.03 6.04
CA LEU A 122 5.11 16.00 6.34
C LEU A 122 5.27 17.29 5.51
N SER A 123 5.85 17.19 4.31
CA SER A 123 6.04 18.33 3.42
C SER A 123 4.71 18.85 2.86
N HIS A 124 4.74 20.04 2.28
CA HIS A 124 3.54 20.59 1.62
C HIS A 124 3.10 19.73 0.44
N GLU A 125 4.03 19.13 -0.29
CA GLU A 125 3.77 18.24 -1.42
C GLU A 125 3.07 16.96 -0.98
N ALA A 126 3.50 16.36 0.13
CA ALA A 126 2.83 15.20 0.73
C ALA A 126 1.43 15.54 1.29
N THR A 127 1.18 16.82 1.62
CA THR A 127 -0.08 17.27 2.22
C THR A 127 -1.19 17.44 1.17
N VAL A 128 -0.85 17.89 -0.04
CA VAL A 128 -1.85 18.13 -1.10
C VAL A 128 -2.63 16.84 -1.45
N PRO A 129 -1.98 15.69 -1.71
CA PRO A 129 -2.69 14.43 -1.96
C PRO A 129 -3.67 14.02 -0.86
N LEU A 130 -3.30 14.23 0.42
CA LEU A 130 -4.17 13.89 1.57
C LEU A 130 -5.51 14.63 1.54
N GLY A 131 -5.50 15.90 1.11
CA GLY A 131 -6.72 16.71 0.99
C GLY A 131 -7.44 16.56 -0.36
N LEU A 132 -7.00 15.68 -1.23
CA LEU A 132 -7.65 15.36 -2.51
C LEU A 132 -8.36 14.01 -2.50
N ALA A 133 -8.02 13.14 -1.56
CA ALA A 133 -8.55 11.81 -1.45
C ALA A 133 -9.98 11.78 -0.89
N ASP A 134 -10.78 10.85 -1.39
CA ASP A 134 -12.01 10.43 -0.72
C ASP A 134 -11.67 9.54 0.49
N SER A 135 -10.56 8.78 0.39
CA SER A 135 -10.07 7.91 1.45
C SER A 135 -8.54 7.89 1.50
N VAL A 136 -7.97 8.00 2.70
CA VAL A 136 -6.53 7.89 2.96
C VAL A 136 -6.23 6.55 3.62
N LEU A 137 -5.25 5.84 3.05
CA LEU A 137 -4.68 4.60 3.58
C LEU A 137 -3.29 4.91 4.13
N LEU A 138 -3.06 4.60 5.40
CA LEU A 138 -1.75 4.77 6.03
C LEU A 138 -0.92 3.50 5.86
N VAL A 139 0.32 3.64 5.43
CA VAL A 139 1.26 2.53 5.35
C VAL A 139 2.36 2.70 6.39
N THR A 140 2.59 1.67 7.17
CA THR A 140 3.65 1.63 8.19
C THR A 140 4.34 0.27 8.21
N THR A 141 5.48 0.20 8.91
CA THR A 141 6.17 -1.03 9.30
C THR A 141 6.11 -1.17 10.82
N PRO A 142 6.49 -2.33 11.41
CA PRO A 142 6.51 -2.51 12.87
C PRO A 142 7.48 -1.60 13.63
N ASP A 143 8.38 -0.92 12.92
CA ASP A 143 9.34 0.03 13.53
C ASP A 143 8.63 1.17 14.26
N SER A 144 8.95 1.39 15.53
CA SER A 144 8.30 2.38 16.40
C SER A 144 8.37 3.81 15.88
N VAL A 145 9.41 4.16 15.10
CA VAL A 145 9.52 5.47 14.45
C VAL A 145 8.52 5.56 13.29
N ALA A 146 8.38 4.48 12.50
CA ALA A 146 7.42 4.44 11.40
C ALA A 146 5.98 4.54 11.92
N ILE A 147 5.64 3.83 12.99
CA ILE A 147 4.34 3.90 13.68
C ILE A 147 4.06 5.35 14.15
N GLY A 148 5.03 5.97 14.84
CA GLY A 148 4.90 7.36 15.29
C GLY A 148 4.74 8.36 14.15
N ASP A 149 5.41 8.14 13.01
CA ASP A 149 5.30 8.99 11.83
C ASP A 149 3.98 8.76 11.08
N ALA A 150 3.44 7.54 11.06
CA ALA A 150 2.10 7.25 10.55
C ALA A 150 1.03 8.00 11.37
N GLY A 151 1.12 8.01 12.70
CA GLY A 151 0.23 8.79 13.56
C GLY A 151 0.30 10.31 13.29
N LYS A 152 1.48 10.87 12.99
CA LYS A 152 1.61 12.28 12.56
C LYS A 152 0.98 12.53 11.20
N THR A 153 1.12 11.58 10.27
CA THR A 153 0.51 11.66 8.94
C THR A 153 -1.02 11.63 9.05
N ALA A 154 -1.58 10.79 9.91
CA ALA A 154 -3.01 10.78 10.22
C ALA A 154 -3.51 12.15 10.74
N GLN A 155 -2.76 12.74 11.68
CA GLN A 155 -3.09 14.08 12.19
C GLN A 155 -3.01 15.15 11.11
N LEU A 156 -2.08 15.04 10.17
CA LEU A 156 -1.95 15.94 9.04
C LEU A 156 -3.13 15.77 8.07
N ALA A 157 -3.50 14.53 7.72
CA ALA A 157 -4.67 14.23 6.89
C ALA A 157 -5.93 14.90 7.47
N LYS A 158 -6.18 14.72 8.75
CA LYS A 158 -7.30 15.35 9.46
C LYS A 158 -7.31 16.88 9.38
N ARG A 159 -6.13 17.54 9.33
CA ARG A 159 -6.04 19.01 9.23
C ARG A 159 -6.38 19.55 7.85
N VAL A 160 -6.33 18.70 6.83
CA VAL A 160 -6.65 19.04 5.43
C VAL A 160 -7.92 18.36 4.95
N ASP A 161 -8.79 17.95 5.90
CA ASP A 161 -10.06 17.29 5.67
C ASP A 161 -9.95 15.94 4.93
N GLY A 162 -8.78 15.27 5.00
CA GLY A 162 -8.58 13.92 4.50
C GLY A 162 -9.12 12.88 5.49
N GLU A 163 -9.91 11.94 5.01
CA GLU A 163 -10.48 10.85 5.80
C GLU A 163 -9.54 9.64 5.80
N VAL A 164 -8.90 9.36 6.95
CA VAL A 164 -8.10 8.14 7.12
C VAL A 164 -9.06 7.00 7.43
N ILE A 165 -9.14 6.04 6.52
CA ILE A 165 -10.03 4.88 6.67
C ILE A 165 -9.35 3.68 7.33
N GLY A 166 -8.01 3.61 7.32
CA GLY A 166 -7.29 2.52 7.99
C GLY A 166 -5.80 2.53 7.72
N THR A 167 -5.16 1.56 8.35
CA THR A 167 -3.71 1.33 8.31
C THR A 167 -3.39 0.02 7.62
N ILE A 168 -2.31 0.00 6.87
CA ILE A 168 -1.71 -1.17 6.24
C ILE A 168 -0.35 -1.38 6.90
N LEU A 169 -0.17 -2.52 7.56
CA LEU A 169 1.10 -2.93 8.14
C LEU A 169 1.86 -3.75 7.12
N THR A 170 3.05 -3.31 6.74
CA THR A 170 3.92 -4.04 5.81
C THR A 170 5.12 -4.61 6.55
N ARG A 171 5.70 -5.69 6.01
CA ARG A 171 6.86 -6.37 6.57
C ARG A 171 6.64 -6.85 8.01
N ALA A 172 5.44 -7.34 8.29
CA ALA A 172 5.15 -7.98 9.55
C ALA A 172 5.68 -9.42 9.54
N GLU A 173 6.31 -9.82 10.64
CA GLU A 173 6.84 -11.16 10.84
C GLU A 173 6.09 -11.90 11.96
N GLU A 174 5.61 -11.18 12.97
CA GLU A 174 5.02 -11.74 14.17
C GLU A 174 3.73 -11.05 14.61
N GLN A 175 2.85 -11.78 15.31
CA GLN A 175 1.61 -11.24 15.86
C GLN A 175 1.82 -10.08 16.84
N SER A 176 2.91 -10.12 17.62
CA SER A 176 3.25 -9.05 18.57
C SER A 176 3.43 -7.67 17.91
N GLU A 177 3.88 -7.65 16.66
CA GLU A 177 4.06 -6.44 15.87
C GLU A 177 2.73 -5.80 15.47
N ILE A 178 1.71 -6.62 15.25
CA ILE A 178 0.34 -6.18 14.98
C ILE A 178 -0.20 -5.42 16.19
N ASP A 179 -0.07 -6.00 17.40
CA ASP A 179 -0.54 -5.42 18.64
C ASP A 179 0.12 -4.05 18.92
N GLU A 180 1.41 -3.89 18.56
CA GLU A 180 2.12 -2.62 18.68
C GLU A 180 1.57 -1.55 17.74
N VAL A 181 1.23 -1.92 16.50
CA VAL A 181 0.66 -0.99 15.51
C VAL A 181 -0.74 -0.59 15.89
N GLU A 182 -1.60 -1.53 16.28
CA GLU A 182 -2.98 -1.24 16.74
C GLU A 182 -3.01 -0.28 17.94
N THR A 183 -2.02 -0.41 18.83
CA THR A 183 -1.88 0.50 19.97
C THR A 183 -1.30 1.85 19.58
N GLY A 184 -0.41 1.89 18.59
CA GLY A 184 0.36 3.07 18.21
C GLY A 184 -0.30 3.98 17.16
N VAL A 185 -1.21 3.43 16.35
CA VAL A 185 -1.96 4.16 15.31
C VAL A 185 -3.44 4.10 15.65
N ASP A 186 -4.07 5.27 15.87
CA ASP A 186 -5.49 5.40 16.24
C ASP A 186 -6.41 5.22 15.01
N HIS A 187 -6.18 4.16 14.23
CA HIS A 187 -6.97 3.80 13.05
C HIS A 187 -6.97 2.27 12.87
N PRO A 188 -8.07 1.70 12.36
CA PRO A 188 -8.20 0.26 12.19
C PRO A 188 -7.13 -0.30 11.23
N LEU A 189 -6.67 -1.51 11.51
CA LEU A 189 -5.75 -2.24 10.64
C LEU A 189 -6.55 -2.94 9.52
N LEU A 190 -6.36 -2.49 8.28
CA LEU A 190 -7.08 -3.01 7.11
C LEU A 190 -6.38 -4.18 6.43
N ALA A 191 -5.06 -4.27 6.56
CA ALA A 191 -4.28 -5.36 6.02
C ALA A 191 -2.93 -5.49 6.72
N VAL A 192 -2.45 -6.71 6.81
CA VAL A 192 -1.08 -7.06 7.20
C VAL A 192 -0.42 -7.73 6.01
N ILE A 193 0.64 -7.11 5.50
CA ILE A 193 1.42 -7.62 4.38
C ILE A 193 2.70 -8.20 4.96
N PRO A 194 2.89 -9.52 4.93
CA PRO A 194 4.09 -10.15 5.46
C PRO A 194 5.34 -9.71 4.69
N GLU A 195 6.51 -9.82 5.32
CA GLU A 195 7.77 -9.61 4.61
C GLU A 195 7.97 -10.70 3.57
N ASP A 196 8.29 -10.29 2.35
CA ASP A 196 8.60 -11.19 1.24
C ASP A 196 9.92 -10.78 0.62
N SER A 197 10.90 -11.67 0.65
CA SER A 197 12.23 -11.41 0.10
C SER A 197 12.23 -11.31 -1.43
N GLU A 198 11.24 -11.88 -2.11
CA GLU A 198 11.07 -11.82 -3.56
C GLU A 198 10.43 -10.50 -3.99
N ALA A 199 9.64 -9.87 -3.10
CA ALA A 199 8.99 -8.58 -3.29
C ALA A 199 9.95 -7.43 -3.61
N THR A 200 11.20 -7.54 -3.22
CA THR A 200 12.17 -6.45 -3.39
C THR A 200 12.72 -6.32 -4.80
N THR A 201 12.45 -7.26 -5.70
CA THR A 201 13.15 -7.36 -7.00
C THR A 201 12.24 -7.35 -8.21
N ASN A 202 10.95 -7.71 -8.09
CA ASN A 202 10.07 -7.89 -9.25
C ASN A 202 8.62 -7.47 -8.95
N GLU A 203 8.33 -6.20 -8.95
CA GLU A 203 6.98 -5.67 -8.82
C GLU A 203 6.18 -5.72 -10.16
N PRO A 204 4.86 -5.91 -10.14
CA PRO A 204 4.00 -6.17 -8.97
C PRO A 204 4.03 -7.65 -8.55
N LEU A 205 4.01 -7.89 -7.24
CA LEU A 205 3.96 -9.26 -6.68
C LEU A 205 2.73 -10.03 -7.12
N VAL A 206 1.58 -9.39 -7.09
CA VAL A 206 0.29 -9.98 -7.49
C VAL A 206 0.29 -10.53 -8.92
N VAL A 207 1.22 -10.06 -9.77
CA VAL A 207 1.40 -10.58 -11.15
C VAL A 207 2.54 -11.60 -11.21
N ASN A 208 3.68 -11.26 -10.62
CA ASN A 208 4.93 -12.00 -10.81
C ASN A 208 5.05 -13.17 -9.83
N PHE A 209 4.42 -13.08 -8.64
CA PHE A 209 4.46 -14.08 -7.58
C PHE A 209 3.08 -14.25 -6.93
N PRO A 210 2.04 -14.63 -7.69
CA PRO A 210 0.64 -14.62 -7.21
C PRO A 210 0.36 -15.60 -6.07
N ASP A 211 1.20 -16.62 -5.89
CA ASP A 211 1.03 -17.66 -4.87
C ASP A 211 1.75 -17.32 -3.55
N THR A 212 2.29 -16.09 -3.40
CA THR A 212 2.95 -15.67 -2.16
C THR A 212 1.95 -15.11 -1.15
N ALA A 213 2.25 -15.25 0.14
CA ALA A 213 1.41 -14.70 1.21
C ALA A 213 1.24 -13.16 1.09
N ALA A 214 2.27 -12.46 0.61
CA ALA A 214 2.18 -11.03 0.37
C ALA A 214 1.22 -10.69 -0.78
N ALA A 215 1.22 -11.46 -1.89
CA ALA A 215 0.29 -11.26 -2.99
C ALA A 215 -1.16 -11.56 -2.54
N GLU A 216 -1.39 -12.64 -1.79
CA GLU A 216 -2.70 -12.95 -1.21
C GLU A 216 -3.19 -11.82 -0.29
N ALA A 217 -2.31 -11.27 0.55
CA ALA A 217 -2.65 -10.15 1.42
C ALA A 217 -3.06 -8.89 0.64
N TYR A 218 -2.45 -8.60 -0.52
CA TYR A 218 -2.90 -7.51 -1.38
C TYR A 218 -4.26 -7.78 -2.03
N HIS A 219 -4.58 -9.02 -2.39
CA HIS A 219 -5.93 -9.39 -2.86
C HIS A 219 -6.97 -9.26 -1.75
N HIS A 220 -6.64 -9.61 -0.51
CA HIS A 220 -7.51 -9.37 0.63
C HIS A 220 -7.74 -7.87 0.86
N LEU A 221 -6.68 -7.06 0.80
CA LEU A 221 -6.81 -5.60 0.87
C LEU A 221 -7.72 -5.06 -0.25
N ALA A 222 -7.56 -5.53 -1.49
CA ALA A 222 -8.43 -5.14 -2.60
C ALA A 222 -9.90 -5.50 -2.30
N THR A 223 -10.17 -6.68 -1.76
CA THR A 223 -11.51 -7.09 -1.33
C THR A 223 -12.08 -6.19 -0.24
N ALA A 224 -11.28 -5.81 0.76
CA ALA A 224 -11.66 -4.87 1.80
C ALA A 224 -12.03 -3.49 1.21
N LEU A 225 -11.21 -2.98 0.27
CA LEU A 225 -11.50 -1.71 -0.42
C LEU A 225 -12.76 -1.79 -1.30
N GLU A 226 -13.04 -2.92 -1.94
CA GLU A 226 -14.32 -3.12 -2.64
C GLU A 226 -15.53 -2.99 -1.72
N ARG A 227 -15.44 -3.51 -0.50
CA ARG A 227 -16.51 -3.40 0.51
C ARG A 227 -16.69 -1.94 0.93
N VAL A 228 -15.60 -1.19 1.12
CA VAL A 228 -15.63 0.26 1.37
C VAL A 228 -16.34 0.99 0.23
N LEU A 229 -16.00 0.68 -1.04
CA LEU A 229 -16.66 1.28 -2.22
C LEU A 229 -18.15 0.98 -2.29
N LYS A 230 -18.59 -0.15 -1.75
CA LYS A 230 -20.00 -0.54 -1.63
C LYS A 230 -20.70 0.10 -0.43
N GLY A 231 -19.98 0.89 0.38
CA GLY A 231 -20.52 1.65 1.52
C GLY A 231 -20.57 0.86 2.83
N GLU A 232 -19.84 -0.24 2.96
CA GLU A 232 -19.69 -0.94 4.22
C GLU A 232 -18.76 -0.15 5.16
N SER A 233 -19.03 -0.22 6.48
CA SER A 233 -18.16 0.43 7.45
C SER A 233 -16.85 -0.35 7.63
N VAL A 234 -15.75 0.37 7.79
CA VAL A 234 -14.43 -0.26 8.01
C VAL A 234 -14.42 -1.11 9.28
N ASP A 235 -15.09 -0.67 10.34
CA ASP A 235 -15.19 -1.44 11.59
C ASP A 235 -15.81 -2.83 11.33
N THR A 236 -16.84 -2.93 10.49
CA THR A 236 -17.46 -4.21 10.12
C THR A 236 -16.50 -5.09 9.32
N ILE A 237 -15.71 -4.48 8.41
CA ILE A 237 -14.75 -5.19 7.58
C ILE A 237 -13.68 -5.83 8.46
N VAL A 238 -13.11 -5.06 9.36
CA VAL A 238 -12.02 -5.48 10.26
C VAL A 238 -12.49 -6.52 11.30
N GLU A 239 -13.72 -6.41 11.83
CA GLU A 239 -14.26 -7.39 12.77
C GLU A 239 -14.41 -8.80 12.17
N GLU A 240 -14.53 -8.92 10.85
CA GLU A 240 -14.65 -10.19 10.14
C GLU A 240 -13.29 -10.78 9.75
N GLU A 241 -12.22 -9.97 9.73
CA GLU A 241 -10.86 -10.38 9.36
C GLU A 241 -10.01 -10.52 10.64
N THR A 242 -10.16 -11.63 11.38
CA THR A 242 -9.51 -11.81 12.68
C THR A 242 -8.21 -12.62 12.66
N GLU A 243 -7.81 -13.23 11.56
CA GLU A 243 -6.58 -14.05 11.48
C GLU A 243 -5.65 -13.54 10.37
N TRP A 244 -4.67 -12.71 10.75
CA TRP A 244 -3.66 -12.18 9.82
C TRP A 244 -2.55 -13.17 9.47
N PHE A 245 -2.23 -14.07 10.40
CA PHE A 245 -1.31 -15.18 10.16
C PHE A 245 -2.07 -16.49 10.36
N PRO A 246 -1.94 -17.48 9.44
CA PRO A 246 -2.47 -18.81 9.70
C PRO A 246 -1.83 -19.31 10.99
N SER A 247 -2.67 -19.77 11.94
CA SER A 247 -2.21 -20.42 13.17
C SER A 247 -1.22 -21.51 12.75
N GLY A 248 0.05 -21.35 13.09
CA GLY A 248 1.06 -22.34 12.77
C GLY A 248 0.54 -23.70 13.27
N ASP A 249 0.55 -24.70 12.39
CA ASP A 249 0.32 -26.09 12.79
C ASP A 249 1.16 -26.34 14.04
N GLU A 250 0.50 -26.51 15.19
CA GLU A 250 1.13 -27.08 16.36
C GLU A 250 1.65 -28.44 15.89
N THR A 251 2.94 -28.50 15.52
CA THR A 251 3.64 -29.76 15.39
C THR A 251 3.51 -30.43 16.75
N GLU A 252 2.57 -31.38 16.85
CA GLU A 252 2.50 -32.33 17.94
C GLU A 252 3.91 -32.91 18.06
N GLU A 253 4.68 -32.46 19.06
CA GLU A 253 5.83 -33.18 19.53
C GLU A 253 5.29 -34.53 20.04
N GLU A 254 5.36 -35.57 19.19
CA GLU A 254 5.19 -36.94 19.63
C GLU A 254 6.28 -37.18 20.66
N ASP A 255 5.91 -37.15 21.94
CA ASP A 255 6.67 -37.68 23.03
C ASP A 255 6.96 -39.17 22.73
N GLU A 256 8.11 -39.46 22.14
CA GLU A 256 8.66 -40.80 22.11
C GLU A 256 8.98 -41.19 23.58
N ASP A 257 7.99 -41.81 24.21
CA ASP A 257 8.20 -42.56 25.47
C ASP A 257 9.23 -43.67 25.22
N ASP A 258 10.49 -43.39 25.57
CA ASP A 258 11.59 -44.34 25.62
C ASP A 258 11.39 -45.29 26.85
N ASP A 259 10.51 -46.27 26.63
CA ASP A 259 10.35 -47.40 27.55
C ASP A 259 11.55 -48.38 27.47
N SER A 260 12.68 -47.96 28.02
CA SER A 260 13.80 -48.86 28.27
C SER A 260 13.61 -49.65 29.59
N GLY A 261 12.77 -50.67 29.48
CA GLY A 261 12.61 -51.70 30.51
C GLY A 261 13.92 -52.36 30.88
N GLY A 262 14.31 -52.17 32.15
CA GLY A 262 15.47 -52.81 32.76
C GLY A 262 15.33 -54.31 32.81
N VAL A 263 16.33 -55.04 32.33
CA VAL A 263 16.55 -56.46 32.63
C VAL A 263 17.74 -56.60 33.56
N LEU A 264 17.41 -56.94 34.80
CA LEU A 264 18.34 -57.51 35.76
C LEU A 264 18.84 -58.89 35.27
N GLY A 265 20.14 -59.07 35.11
CA GLY A 265 20.85 -60.32 34.85
C GLY A 265 21.97 -60.50 35.84
N LEU A 266 21.70 -61.34 36.85
CA LEU A 266 22.72 -61.94 37.80
C LEU A 266 23.74 -62.83 37.05
N PHE A 267 24.90 -62.96 37.65
CA PHE A 267 25.93 -64.00 37.74
C PHE A 267 27.34 -63.42 37.47
N SER A 268 28.18 -63.49 38.35
CA SER A 268 29.02 -64.23 39.27
C SER A 268 30.18 -63.34 39.78
#